data_4c2f29972aa8dcae39c5708afedaeed0
#
_entry.id   4c2f29972aa8dcae39c5708afedaeed0
#
_cell.length_a   1.000
_cell.length_b   1.000
_cell.length_c   1.000
_cell.angle_alpha   90.00
_cell.angle_beta   90.00
_cell.angle_gamma   90.00
#
_symmetry.space_group_name_H-M   'P 1'
#
loop_
_entity.id
_entity.type
_entity.pdbx_description
1 polymer ?
#
loop_
_entity_poly.entity_id
_entity_poly.type
_entity_poly.pdbx_seq_one_letter_code
_entity_poly.pdbx_strand_id
1 'polypeptide(L)'
;MENDKLSPTSLAFIALTNEYCQLVENCGDHGREGMVEALIKLLPRIYITVTDLEPNLEYLDAFISQALDEASYDVVRDNLSALMGEDDAYLEVFLDDMKYSDTPIATSISENLADLYQEFYNLLVSLRDLNTEEQRQILGMCKENFVEYWGQTLCNVLRALHSLSVANRDYYDNY
;
A
#
# COMPACT_ATOMS: atom_id res chain seq x y z
N MET A 1 3.54 2.54 -34.29
CA MET A 1 4.85 2.35 -33.69
C MET A 1 5.04 3.13 -32.35
N GLU A 2 4.02 3.83 -31.88
CA GLU A 2 4.07 4.61 -30.62
C GLU A 2 3.56 3.82 -29.38
N ASN A 3 3.13 2.59 -29.56
CA ASN A 3 2.36 1.82 -28.58
C ASN A 3 3.15 0.69 -27.87
N ASP A 4 4.47 0.66 -28.00
CA ASP A 4 5.28 -0.45 -27.49
C ASP A 4 5.97 -0.16 -26.11
N LYS A 5 5.55 0.91 -25.43
CA LYS A 5 6.12 1.30 -24.13
C LYS A 5 5.01 1.65 -23.14
N LEU A 6 5.26 1.33 -21.88
CA LEU A 6 4.44 1.84 -20.78
C LEU A 6 4.54 3.37 -20.68
N SER A 7 3.45 4.00 -20.23
CA SER A 7 3.43 5.44 -19.97
C SER A 7 4.39 5.83 -18.84
N PRO A 8 4.86 7.09 -18.80
CA PRO A 8 5.66 7.57 -17.66
C PRO A 8 4.94 7.37 -16.31
N THR A 9 3.62 7.56 -16.27
CA THR A 9 2.79 7.33 -15.06
C THR A 9 2.83 5.86 -14.64
N SER A 10 2.67 4.93 -15.60
CA SER A 10 2.76 3.49 -15.34
C SER A 10 4.12 3.09 -14.78
N LEU A 11 5.21 3.61 -15.38
CA LEU A 11 6.57 3.35 -14.90
C LEU A 11 6.81 3.94 -13.51
N ALA A 12 6.31 5.15 -13.24
CA ALA A 12 6.40 5.78 -11.92
C ALA A 12 5.64 4.97 -10.88
N PHE A 13 4.45 4.47 -11.20
CA PHE A 13 3.66 3.63 -10.29
C PHE A 13 4.39 2.33 -9.94
N ILE A 14 4.92 1.62 -10.95
CA ILE A 14 5.72 0.40 -10.74
C ILE A 14 6.94 0.70 -9.84
N ALA A 15 7.64 1.81 -10.08
CA ALA A 15 8.80 2.20 -9.27
C ALA A 15 8.40 2.49 -7.81
N LEU A 16 7.29 3.20 -7.58
CA LEU A 16 6.79 3.52 -6.23
C LEU A 16 6.32 2.28 -5.46
N THR A 17 5.63 1.36 -6.12
CA THR A 17 5.21 0.10 -5.49
C THR A 17 6.41 -0.79 -5.15
N ASN A 18 7.44 -0.80 -6.00
CA ASN A 18 8.70 -1.49 -5.70
C ASN A 18 9.45 -0.83 -4.53
N GLU A 19 9.51 0.52 -4.48
CA GLU A 19 10.07 1.27 -3.35
C GLU A 19 9.36 0.91 -2.05
N TYR A 20 8.03 0.81 -2.09
CA TYR A 20 7.22 0.39 -0.94
C TYR A 20 7.57 -1.03 -0.47
N CYS A 21 7.62 -2.00 -1.38
CA CYS A 21 7.96 -3.38 -1.03
C CYS A 21 9.35 -3.46 -0.39
N GLN A 22 10.36 -2.79 -0.96
CA GLN A 22 11.70 -2.75 -0.40
C GLN A 22 11.75 -2.09 0.98
N LEU A 23 11.01 -0.99 1.17
CA LEU A 23 10.92 -0.30 2.47
C LEU A 23 10.34 -1.21 3.55
N VAL A 24 9.27 -1.93 3.23
CA VAL A 24 8.59 -2.85 4.16
C VAL A 24 9.44 -4.07 4.46
N GLU A 25 10.07 -4.68 3.46
CA GLU A 25 10.98 -5.83 3.61
C GLU A 25 12.18 -5.51 4.51
N ASN A 26 12.66 -4.27 4.50
CA ASN A 26 13.79 -3.81 5.27
C ASN A 26 13.38 -2.87 6.44
N CYS A 27 12.17 -3.03 6.95
CA CYS A 27 11.60 -2.12 7.96
C CYS A 27 12.49 -1.99 9.23
N GLY A 28 13.19 -3.04 9.62
CA GLY A 28 14.09 -3.04 10.76
C GLY A 28 15.29 -2.09 10.64
N ASP A 29 15.73 -1.79 9.40
CA ASP A 29 16.87 -0.90 9.15
C ASP A 29 16.54 0.58 9.38
N HIS A 30 15.26 0.94 9.31
CA HIS A 30 14.82 2.34 9.42
C HIS A 30 14.42 2.74 10.84
N GLY A 31 14.09 1.78 11.70
CA GLY A 31 13.44 2.05 12.98
C GLY A 31 12.01 2.59 12.80
N ARG A 32 11.24 2.67 13.89
CA ARG A 32 9.83 3.09 13.84
C ARG A 32 9.65 4.50 13.27
N GLU A 33 10.40 5.46 13.77
CA GLU A 33 10.28 6.88 13.36
C GLU A 33 10.66 7.06 11.89
N GLY A 34 11.77 6.47 11.46
CA GLY A 34 12.21 6.51 10.07
C GLY A 34 11.21 5.84 9.12
N MET A 35 10.61 4.73 9.55
CA MET A 35 9.57 4.04 8.79
C MET A 35 8.30 4.90 8.64
N VAL A 36 7.82 5.49 9.73
CA VAL A 36 6.67 6.41 9.71
C VAL A 36 6.95 7.61 8.79
N GLU A 37 8.12 8.24 8.91
CA GLU A 37 8.52 9.36 8.06
C GLU A 37 8.58 8.99 6.57
N ALA A 38 9.11 7.84 6.23
CA ALA A 38 9.16 7.36 4.86
C ALA A 38 7.75 7.08 4.30
N LEU A 39 6.91 6.38 5.06
CA LEU A 39 5.57 6.00 4.64
C LEU A 39 4.62 7.20 4.43
N ILE A 40 4.64 8.21 5.31
CA ILE A 40 3.80 9.42 5.14
C ILE A 40 4.16 10.22 3.88
N LYS A 41 5.35 10.02 3.31
CA LYS A 41 5.78 10.62 2.04
C LYS A 41 5.47 9.71 0.85
N LEU A 42 5.61 8.40 1.01
CA LEU A 42 5.49 7.43 -0.07
C LEU A 42 4.03 7.11 -0.41
N LEU A 43 3.18 6.86 0.60
CA LEU A 43 1.79 6.48 0.38
C LEU A 43 0.97 7.53 -0.41
N PRO A 44 1.08 8.85 -0.16
CA PRO A 44 0.39 9.85 -0.98
C PRO A 44 0.87 9.85 -2.44
N ARG A 45 2.15 9.60 -2.70
CA ARG A 45 2.69 9.51 -4.06
C ARG A 45 2.10 8.31 -4.80
N ILE A 46 1.98 7.16 -4.12
CA ILE A 46 1.32 5.97 -4.67
C ILE A 46 -0.15 6.29 -4.98
N TYR A 47 -0.87 6.92 -4.05
CA TYR A 47 -2.28 7.28 -4.22
C TYR A 47 -2.49 8.17 -5.45
N ILE A 48 -1.74 9.26 -5.57
CA ILE A 48 -1.85 10.18 -6.70
C ILE A 48 -1.53 9.44 -8.01
N THR A 49 -0.44 8.66 -8.02
CA THR A 49 0.02 8.01 -9.25
C THR A 49 -0.95 6.94 -9.74
N VAL A 50 -1.58 6.16 -8.85
CA VAL A 50 -2.59 5.17 -9.25
C VAL A 50 -3.86 5.83 -9.77
N THR A 51 -4.26 6.98 -9.21
CA THR A 51 -5.42 7.72 -9.75
C THR A 51 -5.19 8.24 -11.16
N ASP A 52 -3.94 8.54 -11.50
CA ASP A 52 -3.53 9.03 -12.82
C ASP A 52 -3.24 7.89 -13.83
N LEU A 53 -3.30 6.62 -13.42
CA LEU A 53 -3.18 5.51 -14.36
C LEU A 53 -4.36 5.54 -15.36
N GLU A 54 -4.04 5.39 -16.64
CA GLU A 54 -5.03 5.20 -17.68
C GLU A 54 -5.28 3.70 -17.87
N PRO A 55 -6.42 3.15 -17.40
CA PRO A 55 -6.69 1.73 -17.53
C PRO A 55 -7.03 1.40 -18.98
N ASN A 56 -6.48 0.32 -19.49
CA ASN A 56 -7.01 -0.32 -20.71
C ASN A 56 -8.08 -1.33 -20.28
N LEU A 57 -9.34 -0.91 -20.31
CA LEU A 57 -10.49 -1.72 -19.88
C LEU A 57 -11.01 -2.66 -20.96
N GLU A 58 -10.40 -2.68 -22.17
CA GLU A 58 -10.91 -3.48 -23.28
C GLU A 58 -10.75 -5.00 -23.09
N TYR A 59 -9.92 -5.44 -22.14
CA TYR A 59 -9.63 -6.86 -21.90
C TYR A 59 -9.58 -7.18 -20.40
N LEU A 60 -10.73 -7.54 -19.84
CA LEU A 60 -10.90 -7.94 -18.45
C LEU A 60 -10.44 -9.39 -18.13
N ASP A 61 -9.75 -10.05 -19.05
CA ASP A 61 -9.27 -11.43 -18.85
C ASP A 61 -7.94 -11.50 -18.10
N ALA A 62 -7.31 -10.36 -17.83
CA ALA A 62 -6.11 -10.29 -17.01
C ALA A 62 -6.45 -10.43 -15.53
N PHE A 63 -5.62 -11.14 -14.78
CA PHE A 63 -5.76 -11.19 -13.34
C PHE A 63 -4.39 -11.10 -12.65
N ILE A 64 -4.37 -10.48 -11.47
CA ILE A 64 -3.18 -10.39 -10.63
C ILE A 64 -3.01 -11.70 -9.89
N SER A 65 -1.88 -12.38 -10.09
CA SER A 65 -1.63 -13.67 -9.47
C SER A 65 -1.38 -13.52 -7.97
N GLN A 66 -1.89 -14.46 -7.18
CA GLN A 66 -1.66 -14.57 -5.74
C GLN A 66 -0.28 -15.21 -5.49
N ALA A 67 0.78 -14.42 -5.66
CA ALA A 67 2.16 -14.89 -5.59
C ALA A 67 2.73 -14.90 -4.16
N LEU A 68 2.24 -14.01 -3.29
CA LEU A 68 2.64 -13.99 -1.89
C LEU A 68 1.93 -15.10 -1.12
N ASP A 69 2.70 -16.00 -0.51
CA ASP A 69 2.14 -17.02 0.36
C ASP A 69 1.84 -16.49 1.78
N GLU A 70 0.99 -17.21 2.52
CA GLU A 70 0.54 -16.84 3.85
C GLU A 70 1.71 -16.71 4.85
N ALA A 71 2.69 -17.62 4.78
CA ALA A 71 3.84 -17.59 5.68
C ALA A 71 4.71 -16.33 5.46
N SER A 72 4.91 -15.93 4.21
CA SER A 72 5.64 -14.70 3.86
C SER A 72 4.86 -13.45 4.27
N TYR A 73 3.53 -13.45 4.09
CA TYR A 73 2.66 -12.38 4.59
C TYR A 73 2.76 -12.23 6.11
N ASP A 74 2.67 -13.33 6.84
CA ASP A 74 2.76 -13.32 8.31
C ASP A 74 4.11 -12.78 8.80
N VAL A 75 5.21 -13.15 8.16
CA VAL A 75 6.55 -12.62 8.49
C VAL A 75 6.60 -11.09 8.33
N VAL A 76 6.06 -10.56 7.24
CA VAL A 76 6.02 -9.12 7.00
C VAL A 76 5.16 -8.41 8.06
N ARG A 77 3.94 -8.89 8.30
CA ARG A 77 3.03 -8.37 9.31
C ARG A 77 3.68 -8.37 10.71
N ASP A 78 4.26 -9.48 11.11
CA ASP A 78 4.85 -9.64 12.44
C ASP A 78 6.07 -8.74 12.66
N ASN A 79 6.91 -8.56 11.63
CA ASN A 79 8.03 -7.61 11.66
C ASN A 79 7.55 -6.16 11.81
N LEU A 80 6.51 -5.78 11.09
CA LEU A 80 5.89 -4.46 11.18
C LEU A 80 5.23 -4.26 12.55
N SER A 81 4.52 -5.26 13.07
CA SER A 81 3.90 -5.21 14.40
C SER A 81 4.94 -5.05 15.50
N ALA A 82 6.03 -5.80 15.44
CA ALA A 82 7.14 -5.67 16.38
C ALA A 82 7.78 -4.27 16.32
N LEU A 83 7.89 -3.67 15.11
CA LEU A 83 8.42 -2.32 14.93
C LEU A 83 7.49 -1.24 15.49
N MET A 84 6.18 -1.35 15.27
CA MET A 84 5.18 -0.38 15.74
C MET A 84 4.92 -0.49 17.26
N GLY A 85 5.02 -1.70 17.82
CA GLY A 85 4.85 -1.93 19.25
C GLY A 85 3.47 -1.53 19.76
N GLU A 86 3.42 -0.75 20.83
CA GLU A 86 2.15 -0.30 21.46
C GLU A 86 1.32 0.62 20.55
N ASP A 87 1.96 1.27 19.58
CA ASP A 87 1.31 2.18 18.64
C ASP A 87 0.72 1.48 17.40
N ASP A 88 0.80 0.15 17.35
CA ASP A 88 0.31 -0.62 16.19
C ASP A 88 -1.22 -0.58 16.07
N ALA A 89 -1.95 -0.53 17.17
CA ALA A 89 -3.41 -0.53 17.16
C ALA A 89 -3.98 0.88 16.95
N TYR A 90 -4.97 1.01 16.05
CA TYR A 90 -5.72 2.24 15.87
C TYR A 90 -7.21 1.96 15.59
N LEU A 91 -8.04 3.00 15.65
CA LEU A 91 -9.46 2.90 15.34
C LEU A 91 -9.72 3.24 13.88
N GLU A 92 -10.27 2.28 13.15
CA GLU A 92 -10.66 2.46 11.75
C GLU A 92 -11.91 3.32 11.64
N VAL A 93 -12.06 4.07 10.55
CA VAL A 93 -13.17 4.97 10.28
C VAL A 93 -13.71 4.74 8.86
N PHE A 94 -14.96 5.16 8.62
CA PHE A 94 -15.62 5.07 7.31
C PHE A 94 -15.88 3.64 6.80
N LEU A 95 -16.05 2.69 7.71
CA LEU A 95 -16.54 1.36 7.34
C LEU A 95 -18.05 1.38 7.12
N ASP A 96 -18.53 0.60 6.16
CA ASP A 96 -19.98 0.50 5.88
C ASP A 96 -20.78 0.03 7.10
N ASP A 97 -20.21 -0.85 7.91
CA ASP A 97 -20.79 -1.37 9.14
C ASP A 97 -20.94 -0.29 10.23
N MET A 98 -20.14 0.79 10.19
CA MET A 98 -20.29 1.92 11.11
C MET A 98 -21.56 2.73 10.91
N LYS A 99 -22.30 2.55 9.80
CA LYS A 99 -23.64 3.11 9.60
C LYS A 99 -24.67 2.54 10.57
N TYR A 100 -24.39 1.36 11.12
CA TYR A 100 -25.30 0.60 11.97
C TYR A 100 -24.78 0.37 13.40
N SER A 101 -23.55 0.81 13.69
CA SER A 101 -22.90 0.63 14.98
C SER A 101 -22.09 1.86 15.34
N ASP A 102 -22.28 2.37 16.56
CA ASP A 102 -21.48 3.47 17.12
C ASP A 102 -20.12 2.98 17.68
N THR A 103 -19.79 1.69 17.50
CA THR A 103 -18.56 1.10 18.03
C THR A 103 -17.47 1.15 16.96
N PRO A 104 -16.37 1.89 17.17
CA PRO A 104 -15.22 1.87 16.28
C PRO A 104 -14.61 0.48 16.20
N ILE A 105 -14.14 0.08 15.01
CA ILE A 105 -13.43 -1.18 14.82
C ILE A 105 -11.94 -0.93 15.02
N ALA A 106 -11.32 -1.69 15.92
CA ALA A 106 -9.88 -1.68 16.10
C ALA A 106 -9.22 -2.48 14.97
N THR A 107 -8.17 -1.90 14.38
CA THR A 107 -7.31 -2.55 13.40
C THR A 107 -5.85 -2.24 13.72
N SER A 108 -4.91 -2.81 12.97
CA SER A 108 -3.50 -2.57 13.20
C SER A 108 -2.83 -1.90 11.98
N ILE A 109 -1.85 -1.05 12.25
CA ILE A 109 -1.01 -0.45 11.22
C ILE A 109 -0.25 -1.53 10.47
N SER A 110 0.29 -2.52 11.20
CA SER A 110 1.05 -3.63 10.64
C SER A 110 0.22 -4.46 9.66
N GLU A 111 -1.02 -4.77 9.99
CA GLU A 111 -1.93 -5.53 9.13
C GLU A 111 -2.24 -4.75 7.85
N ASN A 112 -2.64 -3.49 7.96
CA ASN A 112 -2.92 -2.67 6.78
C ASN A 112 -1.70 -2.45 5.89
N LEU A 113 -0.50 -2.30 6.46
CA LEU A 113 0.73 -2.20 5.66
C LEU A 113 1.08 -3.54 5.00
N ALA A 114 0.84 -4.68 5.68
CA ALA A 114 1.03 -6.00 5.10
C ALA A 114 0.02 -6.29 3.98
N ASP A 115 -1.23 -5.83 4.09
CA ASP A 115 -2.23 -5.91 3.04
C ASP A 115 -1.80 -5.13 1.78
N LEU A 116 -1.33 -3.90 1.95
CA LEU A 116 -0.76 -3.11 0.84
C LEU A 116 0.49 -3.77 0.25
N TYR A 117 1.34 -4.37 1.09
CA TYR A 117 2.50 -5.13 0.61
C TYR A 117 2.07 -6.32 -0.26
N GLN A 118 1.06 -7.07 0.16
CA GLN A 118 0.51 -8.18 -0.62
C GLN A 118 0.02 -7.73 -1.99
N GLU A 119 -0.75 -6.64 -2.04
CA GLU A 119 -1.24 -6.08 -3.30
C GLU A 119 -0.09 -5.69 -4.25
N PHE A 120 0.92 -4.98 -3.74
CA PHE A 120 2.03 -4.51 -4.55
C PHE A 120 3.01 -5.63 -4.92
N TYR A 121 3.27 -6.56 -4.03
CA TYR A 121 4.09 -7.73 -4.32
C TYR A 121 3.47 -8.59 -5.43
N ASN A 122 2.19 -8.90 -5.31
CA ASN A 122 1.44 -9.67 -6.29
C ASN A 122 1.41 -8.95 -7.66
N LEU A 123 1.21 -7.63 -7.66
CA LEU A 123 1.31 -6.79 -8.86
C LEU A 123 2.69 -6.93 -9.52
N LEU A 124 3.76 -6.68 -8.77
CA LEU A 124 5.12 -6.69 -9.31
C LEU A 124 5.52 -8.06 -9.86
N VAL A 125 5.12 -9.14 -9.20
CA VAL A 125 5.34 -10.50 -9.71
C VAL A 125 4.54 -10.74 -10.98
N SER A 126 3.29 -10.30 -11.04
CA SER A 126 2.41 -10.48 -12.20
C SER A 126 2.88 -9.70 -13.44
N LEU A 127 3.62 -8.62 -13.26
CA LEU A 127 4.17 -7.82 -14.38
C LEU A 127 5.42 -8.45 -15.02
N ARG A 128 6.03 -9.44 -14.37
CA ARG A 128 7.24 -10.10 -14.90
C ARG A 128 6.90 -10.90 -16.16
N ASP A 129 7.84 -10.88 -17.10
CA ASP A 129 7.79 -11.68 -18.33
C ASP A 129 6.58 -11.43 -19.24
N LEU A 130 5.80 -10.36 -18.98
CA LEU A 130 4.68 -9.93 -19.79
C LEU A 130 5.12 -8.91 -20.86
N ASN A 131 4.45 -8.93 -22.00
CA ASN A 131 4.58 -7.85 -22.98
C ASN A 131 3.88 -6.56 -22.50
N THR A 132 4.13 -5.45 -23.16
CA THR A 132 3.63 -4.13 -22.73
C THR A 132 2.09 -4.05 -22.67
N GLU A 133 1.40 -4.74 -23.58
CA GLU A 133 -0.08 -4.73 -23.58
C GLU A 133 -0.64 -5.51 -22.39
N GLU A 134 -0.09 -6.68 -22.11
CA GLU A 134 -0.45 -7.46 -20.92
C GLU A 134 -0.13 -6.70 -19.64
N GLN A 135 1.00 -5.99 -19.56
CA GLN A 135 1.33 -5.14 -18.41
C GLN A 135 0.31 -4.01 -18.21
N ARG A 136 -0.20 -3.39 -19.29
CA ARG A 136 -1.26 -2.38 -19.18
C ARG A 136 -2.55 -2.96 -18.62
N GLN A 137 -2.91 -4.18 -18.99
CA GLN A 137 -4.09 -4.87 -18.45
C GLN A 137 -3.93 -5.15 -16.95
N ILE A 138 -2.78 -5.66 -16.52
CA ILE A 138 -2.48 -5.89 -15.10
C ILE A 138 -2.52 -4.58 -14.30
N LEU A 139 -1.98 -3.49 -14.83
CA LEU A 139 -2.06 -2.17 -14.19
C LEU A 139 -3.51 -1.66 -14.11
N GLY A 140 -4.31 -1.94 -15.13
CA GLY A 140 -5.75 -1.67 -15.12
C GLY A 140 -6.47 -2.42 -14.00
N MET A 141 -6.21 -3.73 -13.86
CA MET A 141 -6.75 -4.53 -12.76
C MET A 141 -6.32 -3.99 -11.39
N CYS A 142 -5.06 -3.60 -11.25
CA CYS A 142 -4.56 -2.99 -10.02
C CYS A 142 -5.32 -1.70 -9.66
N LYS A 143 -5.64 -0.87 -10.66
CA LYS A 143 -6.44 0.34 -10.45
C LYS A 143 -7.88 0.02 -10.01
N GLU A 144 -8.51 -1.01 -10.58
CA GLU A 144 -9.84 -1.48 -10.13
C GLU A 144 -9.78 -1.96 -8.67
N ASN A 145 -8.77 -2.77 -8.31
CA ASN A 145 -8.56 -3.21 -6.93
C ASN A 145 -8.31 -2.02 -5.98
N PHE A 146 -7.63 -0.97 -6.45
CA PHE A 146 -7.48 0.27 -5.68
C PHE A 146 -8.82 0.92 -5.38
N VAL A 147 -9.67 1.04 -6.38
CA VAL A 147 -11.00 1.65 -6.20
C VAL A 147 -11.87 0.84 -5.25
N GLU A 148 -11.85 -0.48 -5.36
CA GLU A 148 -12.72 -1.38 -4.61
C GLU A 148 -12.21 -1.70 -3.20
N TYR A 149 -10.89 -1.79 -2.98
CA TYR A 149 -10.31 -2.33 -1.76
C TYR A 149 -9.18 -1.49 -1.17
N TRP A 150 -8.00 -1.56 -1.76
CA TRP A 150 -6.79 -1.11 -1.06
C TRP A 150 -6.63 0.41 -0.99
N GLY A 151 -7.36 1.17 -1.79
CA GLY A 151 -7.39 2.63 -1.66
C GLY A 151 -7.91 3.09 -0.30
N GLN A 152 -8.95 2.44 0.20
CA GLN A 152 -9.48 2.69 1.55
C GLN A 152 -8.47 2.32 2.63
N THR A 153 -7.82 1.15 2.50
CA THR A 153 -6.77 0.69 3.41
C THR A 153 -5.61 1.68 3.47
N LEU A 154 -5.15 2.17 2.31
CA LEU A 154 -4.09 3.18 2.23
C LEU A 154 -4.48 4.47 2.95
N CYS A 155 -5.68 4.99 2.73
CA CYS A 155 -6.15 6.21 3.39
C CYS A 155 -6.25 6.05 4.91
N ASN A 156 -6.74 4.91 5.39
CA ASN A 156 -6.88 4.63 6.81
C ASN A 156 -5.51 4.54 7.52
N VAL A 157 -4.58 3.77 6.96
CA VAL A 157 -3.24 3.64 7.55
C VAL A 157 -2.44 4.94 7.45
N LEU A 158 -2.59 5.71 6.37
CA LEU A 158 -1.95 7.02 6.23
C LEU A 158 -2.40 7.98 7.33
N ARG A 159 -3.70 8.00 7.66
CA ARG A 159 -4.23 8.78 8.77
C ARG A 159 -3.62 8.36 10.11
N ALA A 160 -3.51 7.06 10.37
CA ALA A 160 -2.89 6.54 11.59
C ALA A 160 -1.41 6.94 11.70
N LEU A 161 -0.65 6.77 10.62
CA LEU A 161 0.77 7.16 10.55
C LEU A 161 0.97 8.67 10.73
N HIS A 162 0.08 9.49 10.16
CA HIS A 162 0.11 10.94 10.36
C HIS A 162 -0.07 11.29 11.85
N SER A 163 -1.00 10.64 12.54
CA SER A 163 -1.22 10.87 13.96
C SER A 163 0.02 10.52 14.79
N LEU A 164 0.72 9.43 14.49
CA LEU A 164 1.99 9.07 15.13
C LEU A 164 3.09 10.10 14.85
N SER A 165 3.19 10.61 13.62
CA SER A 165 4.21 11.61 13.26
C SER A 165 4.04 12.93 14.01
N VAL A 166 2.80 13.33 14.30
CA VAL A 166 2.50 14.53 15.08
C VAL A 166 2.81 14.32 16.56
N ALA A 167 2.38 13.20 17.13
CA ALA A 167 2.66 12.85 18.51
C ALA A 167 4.16 12.81 18.84
N ASN A 168 4.97 12.29 17.92
CA ASN A 168 6.42 12.29 18.05
C ASN A 168 7.02 13.71 18.06
N ARG A 169 6.52 14.64 17.24
CA ARG A 169 6.98 16.05 17.24
C ARG A 169 6.71 16.75 18.57
N ASP A 170 5.51 16.60 19.10
CA ASP A 170 5.13 17.23 20.39
C ASP A 170 5.99 16.74 21.55
N TYR A 171 6.51 15.51 21.49
CA TYR A 171 7.42 14.97 22.49
C TYR A 171 8.80 15.66 22.46
N TYR A 172 9.34 15.96 21.28
CA TYR A 172 10.65 16.62 21.12
C TYR A 172 10.60 18.13 21.36
N ASP A 173 9.48 18.82 21.08
CA ASP A 173 9.33 20.26 21.26
C ASP A 173 9.13 20.66 22.76
N ASN A 174 8.88 19.71 23.66
CA ASN A 174 8.67 19.94 25.09
C ASN A 174 9.91 19.65 25.96
N TYR A 175 11.07 19.40 25.37
CA TYR A 175 12.36 19.19 26.01
C TYR A 175 13.43 20.11 25.44
#